data_04c398e05a9a219bafaaf1a9818b7dc2
#
_entry.id   04c398e05a9a219bafaaf1a9818b7dc2
#
_cell.length_a   1.000
_cell.length_b   1.000
_cell.length_c   1.000
_cell.angle_alpha   90.00
_cell.angle_beta   90.00
_cell.angle_gamma   90.00
#
_symmetry.space_group_name_H-M   'P 1'
#
loop_
_entity.id
_entity.type
_entity.pdbx_description
1 polymer ?
#
loop_
_entity_poly.entity_id
_entity_poly.type
_entity_poly.pdbx_seq_one_letter_code
_entity_poly.pdbx_strand_id
1 'polypeptide(L)'
;MSLERINRAPKPANGNSRSRRALAEPPGQTIIPSAKLLGIPDAEFTPHVRAAMLKMVSEAEGLRQALLDSRARIEEIERAADQDHLLPLLNRRAFMRELTRHIGFTARYGTPASLVYFDLDGFKLVNDTYGHAAGDAVLAHFALTLQAHVRDSDVVGRLGGDEFGIILSHANKTQAHKKAAVLMERLTENPATWDGRLLPVGFSYGAFQLEAAENADAAIARADEAMYRQKRGGR
;
A
#
# COMPACT_ATOMS: atom_id res chain seq x y z
N MET A 1 -60.64 -27.49 5.85
CA MET A 1 -60.69 -27.85 4.43
C MET A 1 -59.28 -27.58 3.91
N SER A 2 -58.41 -28.61 3.95
CA SER A 2 -58.15 -29.60 2.88
C SER A 2 -57.46 -28.89 1.70
N LEU A 3 -56.28 -29.25 1.46
CA LEU A 3 -55.43 -30.23 0.86
C LEU A 3 -54.41 -29.54 -0.05
N GLU A 4 -53.15 -29.81 0.14
CA GLU A 4 -52.31 -30.87 -0.47
C GLU A 4 -51.61 -30.51 -1.80
N ARG A 5 -50.27 -30.65 -1.75
CA ARG A 5 -49.37 -31.12 -2.81
C ARG A 5 -49.02 -30.08 -3.90
N ILE A 6 -47.79 -29.94 -4.32
CA ILE A 6 -46.86 -30.99 -4.83
C ILE A 6 -45.42 -30.50 -4.74
N ASN A 7 -44.63 -31.34 -4.16
CA ASN A 7 -43.17 -31.40 -4.20
C ASN A 7 -42.71 -31.77 -5.63
N ARG A 8 -41.85 -30.93 -6.25
CA ARG A 8 -41.07 -31.34 -7.42
C ARG A 8 -39.70 -30.70 -7.37
N ALA A 9 -38.73 -31.47 -6.86
CA ALA A 9 -37.32 -31.22 -7.09
C ALA A 9 -36.98 -31.39 -8.60
N PRO A 10 -36.22 -30.51 -9.20
CA PRO A 10 -35.64 -30.79 -10.52
C PRO A 10 -34.39 -31.68 -10.38
N LYS A 11 -34.31 -32.65 -11.27
CA LYS A 11 -33.21 -33.59 -11.48
C LYS A 11 -31.90 -32.82 -11.75
N PRO A 12 -30.75 -33.39 -11.33
CA PRO A 12 -29.45 -32.83 -11.71
C PRO A 12 -29.20 -33.14 -13.19
N ALA A 13 -28.99 -32.06 -13.93
CA ALA A 13 -28.46 -32.10 -15.28
C ALA A 13 -27.00 -32.58 -15.23
N ASN A 14 -26.76 -33.70 -15.86
CA ASN A 14 -25.46 -34.27 -16.16
C ASN A 14 -24.73 -33.31 -17.13
N GLY A 15 -23.90 -32.42 -16.58
CA GLY A 15 -23.00 -31.53 -17.32
C GLY A 15 -21.58 -31.99 -17.11
N ASN A 16 -21.09 -32.74 -18.05
CA ASN A 16 -19.74 -33.30 -18.16
C ASN A 16 -18.74 -32.15 -18.32
N SER A 17 -18.41 -31.44 -17.22
CA SER A 17 -17.27 -30.53 -17.19
C SER A 17 -16.01 -31.36 -16.99
N ARG A 18 -15.41 -31.77 -18.10
CA ARG A 18 -14.03 -32.24 -18.12
C ARG A 18 -13.18 -31.13 -17.52
N SER A 19 -12.90 -31.25 -16.23
CA SER A 19 -11.76 -30.58 -15.60
C SER A 19 -10.55 -30.80 -16.50
N ARG A 20 -10.15 -29.81 -17.21
CA ARG A 20 -8.79 -29.72 -17.74
C ARG A 20 -7.87 -29.69 -16.52
N ARG A 21 -7.52 -30.89 -16.06
CA ARG A 21 -6.38 -31.13 -15.22
C ARG A 21 -5.20 -30.50 -15.99
N ALA A 22 -4.77 -29.32 -15.57
CA ALA A 22 -3.51 -28.78 -16.00
C ALA A 22 -2.49 -29.86 -15.68
N LEU A 23 -2.02 -30.52 -16.71
CA LEU A 23 -0.85 -31.40 -16.64
C LEU A 23 0.25 -30.47 -16.11
N ALA A 24 0.63 -30.68 -14.85
CA ALA A 24 1.85 -30.11 -14.33
C ALA A 24 2.96 -30.54 -15.32
N GLU A 25 3.57 -29.60 -15.96
CA GLU A 25 4.76 -29.84 -16.76
C GLU A 25 5.76 -30.55 -15.86
N PRO A 26 6.39 -31.64 -16.33
CA PRO A 26 7.40 -32.33 -15.56
C PRO A 26 8.53 -31.32 -15.26
N PRO A 27 9.15 -31.38 -14.05
CA PRO A 27 10.20 -30.46 -13.68
C PRO A 27 11.33 -30.50 -14.72
N GLY A 28 11.51 -29.34 -15.38
CA GLY A 28 12.69 -28.94 -16.10
C GLY A 28 13.42 -30.03 -16.91
N GLN A 29 12.95 -30.30 -18.12
CA GLN A 29 13.90 -30.77 -19.13
C GLN A 29 14.88 -29.62 -19.38
N THR A 30 16.10 -29.76 -18.87
CA THR A 30 17.21 -28.87 -19.20
C THR A 30 17.35 -28.87 -20.70
N ILE A 31 16.92 -27.79 -21.37
CA ILE A 31 16.98 -27.67 -22.82
C ILE A 31 18.45 -27.54 -23.16
N ILE A 32 19.06 -28.64 -23.64
CA ILE A 32 20.40 -28.58 -24.17
C ILE A 32 20.32 -27.75 -25.45
N PRO A 33 21.01 -26.61 -25.54
CA PRO A 33 21.08 -25.89 -26.80
C PRO A 33 21.58 -26.83 -27.86
N SER A 34 20.84 -27.00 -28.97
CA SER A 34 21.34 -27.82 -30.06
C SER A 34 22.64 -27.21 -30.61
N ALA A 35 23.62 -28.02 -31.00
CA ALA A 35 24.86 -27.55 -31.60
C ALA A 35 24.62 -26.56 -32.75
N LYS A 36 23.52 -26.72 -33.50
CA LYS A 36 23.04 -25.80 -34.53
C LYS A 36 22.68 -24.41 -34.02
N LEU A 37 22.12 -24.29 -32.79
CA LEU A 37 21.71 -23.01 -32.23
C LEU A 37 22.93 -22.15 -31.80
N LEU A 38 24.03 -22.81 -31.45
CA LEU A 38 25.29 -22.16 -31.02
C LEU A 38 26.32 -22.00 -32.12
N GLY A 39 26.03 -22.48 -33.35
CA GLY A 39 26.99 -22.45 -34.48
C GLY A 39 28.17 -23.38 -34.29
N ILE A 40 28.12 -24.34 -33.38
CA ILE A 40 29.17 -25.31 -33.10
C ILE A 40 28.96 -26.50 -34.03
N PRO A 41 30.01 -26.93 -34.82
CA PRO A 41 29.93 -28.13 -35.65
C PRO A 41 29.68 -29.39 -34.81
N ASP A 42 28.81 -30.29 -35.28
CA ASP A 42 28.45 -31.53 -34.56
C ASP A 42 29.67 -32.37 -34.17
N ALA A 43 30.75 -32.32 -34.98
CA ALA A 43 32.01 -33.03 -34.68
C ALA A 43 32.74 -32.47 -33.44
N GLU A 44 32.54 -31.23 -33.12
CA GLU A 44 33.14 -30.58 -31.94
C GLU A 44 32.29 -30.73 -30.69
N PHE A 45 31.04 -31.20 -30.83
CA PHE A 45 30.10 -31.40 -29.75
C PHE A 45 30.30 -32.72 -29.00
N THR A 46 31.52 -32.91 -28.52
CA THR A 46 31.92 -34.13 -27.81
C THR A 46 31.13 -34.34 -26.51
N PRO A 47 31.11 -35.56 -25.96
CA PRO A 47 30.46 -35.81 -24.64
C PRO A 47 31.02 -34.91 -23.53
N HIS A 48 32.29 -34.56 -23.56
CA HIS A 48 32.93 -33.64 -22.61
C HIS A 48 32.42 -32.22 -22.76
N VAL A 49 32.31 -31.70 -23.97
CA VAL A 49 31.75 -30.36 -24.24
C VAL A 49 30.28 -30.31 -23.80
N ARG A 50 29.51 -31.34 -24.11
CA ARG A 50 28.12 -31.47 -23.69
C ARG A 50 27.97 -31.44 -22.17
N ALA A 51 28.79 -32.20 -21.44
CA ALA A 51 28.77 -32.22 -19.98
C ALA A 51 29.14 -30.85 -19.37
N ALA A 52 30.18 -30.19 -19.94
CA ALA A 52 30.56 -28.86 -19.48
C ALA A 52 29.47 -27.82 -19.73
N MET A 53 28.80 -27.84 -20.87
CA MET A 53 27.68 -26.93 -21.17
C MET A 53 26.47 -27.17 -20.26
N LEU A 54 26.12 -28.44 -20.00
CA LEU A 54 25.04 -28.75 -19.06
C LEU A 54 25.35 -28.21 -17.68
N LYS A 55 26.59 -28.34 -17.22
CA LYS A 55 27.03 -27.78 -15.95
C LYS A 55 26.90 -26.25 -15.95
N MET A 56 27.37 -25.58 -17.00
CA MET A 56 27.24 -24.12 -17.12
C MET A 56 25.79 -23.65 -17.14
N VAL A 57 24.91 -24.35 -17.89
CA VAL A 57 23.47 -24.01 -17.91
C VAL A 57 22.86 -24.20 -16.53
N SER A 58 23.15 -25.31 -15.85
CA SER A 58 22.67 -25.56 -14.48
C SER A 58 23.16 -24.51 -13.48
N GLU A 59 24.44 -24.13 -13.56
CA GLU A 59 25.00 -23.05 -12.74
C GLU A 59 24.35 -21.69 -13.05
N ALA A 60 24.16 -21.38 -14.34
CA ALA A 60 23.49 -20.15 -14.76
C ALA A 60 22.02 -20.08 -14.26
N GLU A 61 21.30 -21.20 -14.35
CA GLU A 61 19.93 -21.31 -13.80
C GLU A 61 19.92 -21.15 -12.29
N GLY A 62 20.86 -21.78 -11.57
CA GLY A 62 21.03 -21.63 -10.13
C GLY A 62 21.32 -20.17 -9.72
N LEU A 63 22.23 -19.50 -10.43
CA LEU A 63 22.53 -18.08 -10.19
C LEU A 63 21.33 -17.18 -10.48
N ARG A 64 20.59 -17.46 -11.55
CA ARG A 64 19.37 -16.72 -11.87
C ARG A 64 18.32 -16.86 -10.79
N GLN A 65 18.11 -18.07 -10.28
CA GLN A 65 17.15 -18.29 -9.18
C GLN A 65 17.59 -17.58 -7.91
N ALA A 66 18.87 -17.70 -7.53
CA ALA A 66 19.41 -17.01 -6.36
C ALA A 66 19.27 -15.48 -6.47
N LEU A 67 19.42 -14.91 -7.67
CA LEU A 67 19.19 -13.49 -7.91
C LEU A 67 17.72 -13.10 -7.74
N LEU A 68 16.78 -13.91 -8.22
CA LEU A 68 15.34 -13.68 -8.03
C LEU A 68 14.96 -13.73 -6.55
N ASP A 69 15.44 -14.75 -5.83
CA ASP A 69 15.19 -14.90 -4.41
C ASP A 69 15.78 -13.73 -3.60
N SER A 70 16.98 -13.30 -3.95
CA SER A 70 17.63 -12.14 -3.32
C SER A 70 16.83 -10.84 -3.56
N ARG A 71 16.35 -10.62 -4.78
CA ARG A 71 15.50 -9.46 -5.11
C ARG A 71 14.19 -9.47 -4.33
N ALA A 72 13.50 -10.62 -4.30
CA ALA A 72 12.25 -10.76 -3.53
C ALA A 72 12.47 -10.45 -2.04
N ARG A 73 13.61 -10.91 -1.48
CA ARG A 73 13.96 -10.63 -0.08
C ARG A 73 14.30 -9.17 0.17
N ILE A 74 14.97 -8.51 -0.76
CA ILE A 74 15.23 -7.06 -0.68
C ILE A 74 13.91 -6.29 -0.70
N GLU A 75 12.99 -6.60 -1.62
CA GLU A 75 11.68 -5.96 -1.70
C GLU A 75 10.83 -6.19 -0.44
N GLU A 76 10.95 -7.34 0.19
CA GLU A 76 10.27 -7.64 1.47
C GLU A 76 10.85 -6.80 2.61
N ILE A 77 12.18 -6.72 2.71
CA ILE A 77 12.87 -5.90 3.69
C ILE A 77 12.54 -4.41 3.49
N GLU A 78 12.54 -3.93 2.25
CA GLU A 78 12.19 -2.55 1.92
C GLU A 78 10.75 -2.24 2.31
N ARG A 79 9.80 -3.13 1.97
CA ARG A 79 8.40 -2.97 2.40
C ARG A 79 8.25 -2.93 3.92
N ALA A 80 8.88 -3.85 4.63
CA ALA A 80 8.87 -3.85 6.09
C ALA A 80 9.49 -2.59 6.70
N ALA A 81 10.56 -2.06 6.05
CA ALA A 81 11.21 -0.83 6.48
C ALA A 81 10.43 0.44 6.15
N ASP A 82 9.44 0.39 5.27
CA ASP A 82 8.63 1.53 4.82
C ASP A 82 7.29 1.66 5.56
N GLN A 83 6.87 0.61 6.26
CA GLN A 83 5.64 0.64 7.03
C GLN A 83 5.85 1.19 8.44
N ASP A 84 4.79 1.77 9.02
CA ASP A 84 4.73 2.09 10.44
C ASP A 84 4.66 0.78 11.26
N HIS A 85 5.28 0.78 12.43
CA HIS A 85 5.37 -0.42 13.27
C HIS A 85 4.04 -0.82 13.93
N LEU A 86 3.11 0.10 14.05
CA LEU A 86 1.81 -0.10 14.70
C LEU A 86 0.66 -0.16 13.68
N LEU A 87 0.76 0.60 12.59
CA LEU A 87 -0.34 0.88 11.68
C LEU A 87 -0.01 0.38 10.26
N PRO A 88 -1.02 -0.06 9.49
CA PRO A 88 -0.82 -0.47 8.09
C PRO A 88 -0.66 0.73 7.15
N LEU A 89 0.18 1.70 7.52
CA LEU A 89 0.45 2.94 6.79
C LEU A 89 1.94 3.06 6.48
N LEU A 90 2.28 3.94 5.56
CA LEU A 90 3.68 4.31 5.38
C LEU A 90 4.20 5.04 6.63
N ASN A 91 5.43 4.74 7.00
CA ASN A 91 6.14 5.53 7.99
C ASN A 91 6.59 6.88 7.42
N ARG A 92 7.08 7.77 8.28
CA ARG A 92 7.55 9.10 7.90
C ARG A 92 8.55 9.06 6.73
N ARG A 93 9.53 8.15 6.79
CA ARG A 93 10.57 8.06 5.77
C ARG A 93 9.99 7.73 4.38
N ALA A 94 9.16 6.73 4.30
CA ALA A 94 8.52 6.33 3.07
C ALA A 94 7.55 7.40 2.54
N PHE A 95 6.78 8.01 3.42
CA PHE A 95 5.90 9.12 3.06
C PHE A 95 6.66 10.31 2.46
N MET A 96 7.79 10.72 3.06
CA MET A 96 8.62 11.82 2.55
C MET A 96 9.20 11.52 1.16
N ARG A 97 9.56 10.26 0.90
CA ARG A 97 9.99 9.81 -0.43
C ARG A 97 8.87 9.93 -1.46
N GLU A 98 7.66 9.50 -1.12
CA GLU A 98 6.49 9.63 -1.98
C GLU A 98 6.11 11.09 -2.21
N LEU A 99 6.19 11.92 -1.18
CA LEU A 99 5.94 13.36 -1.29
C LEU A 99 6.91 14.03 -2.27
N THR A 100 8.20 13.70 -2.15
CA THR A 100 9.23 14.17 -3.10
C THR A 100 8.92 13.74 -4.54
N ARG A 101 8.46 12.51 -4.72
CA ARG A 101 8.05 11.97 -6.03
C ARG A 101 6.88 12.76 -6.62
N HIS A 102 5.84 13.02 -5.82
CA HIS A 102 4.66 13.76 -6.26
C HIS A 102 4.97 15.23 -6.60
N ILE A 103 5.84 15.89 -5.83
CA ILE A 103 6.35 17.23 -6.16
C ILE A 103 7.05 17.20 -7.52
N GLY A 104 7.93 16.21 -7.76
CA GLY A 104 8.60 16.04 -9.04
C GLY A 104 7.65 15.78 -10.22
N PHE A 105 6.55 15.04 -10.01
CA PHE A 105 5.50 14.86 -11.03
C PHE A 105 4.74 16.16 -11.31
N THR A 106 4.38 16.91 -10.26
CA THR A 106 3.71 18.21 -10.40
C THR A 106 4.61 19.17 -11.21
N ALA A 107 5.92 19.22 -10.90
CA ALA A 107 6.88 20.06 -11.61
C ALA A 107 7.02 19.67 -13.10
N ARG A 108 7.04 18.38 -13.40
CA ARG A 108 7.31 17.88 -14.78
C ARG A 108 6.07 17.90 -15.68
N TYR A 109 4.92 17.57 -15.14
CA TYR A 109 3.71 17.32 -15.92
C TYR A 109 2.60 18.34 -15.69
N GLY A 110 2.77 19.27 -14.74
CA GLY A 110 1.73 20.25 -14.38
C GLY A 110 0.50 19.63 -13.71
N THR A 111 0.57 18.34 -13.35
CA THR A 111 -0.54 17.63 -12.73
C THR A 111 -0.67 18.05 -11.27
N PRO A 112 -1.81 18.58 -10.81
CA PRO A 112 -1.95 19.04 -9.44
C PRO A 112 -1.91 17.86 -8.46
N ALA A 113 -1.19 18.03 -7.37
CA ALA A 113 -1.26 17.16 -6.21
C ALA A 113 -1.38 18.02 -4.95
N SER A 114 -1.97 17.49 -3.89
CA SER A 114 -2.17 18.22 -2.64
C SER A 114 -1.74 17.39 -1.45
N LEU A 115 -1.22 18.08 -0.43
CA LEU A 115 -0.91 17.49 0.87
C LEU A 115 -2.01 17.88 1.86
N VAL A 116 -2.48 16.92 2.64
CA VAL A 116 -3.29 17.14 3.85
C VAL A 116 -2.50 16.57 5.02
N TYR A 117 -2.23 17.39 5.99
CA TYR A 117 -1.52 17.04 7.22
C TYR A 117 -2.50 17.09 8.38
N PHE A 118 -2.47 16.11 9.26
CA PHE A 118 -3.40 15.94 10.37
C PHE A 118 -2.66 15.78 11.69
N ASP A 119 -3.28 16.28 12.77
CA ASP A 119 -2.85 16.09 14.14
C ASP A 119 -4.08 15.79 14.99
N LEU A 120 -4.07 14.71 15.76
CA LEU A 120 -5.19 14.29 16.58
C LEU A 120 -5.35 15.19 17.81
N ASP A 121 -6.52 15.79 17.96
CA ASP A 121 -6.80 16.70 19.06
C ASP A 121 -7.02 15.93 20.38
N GLY A 122 -6.26 16.27 21.41
CA GLY A 122 -6.40 15.66 22.73
C GLY A 122 -5.87 14.22 22.84
N PHE A 123 -5.11 13.72 21.87
CA PHE A 123 -4.59 12.35 21.89
C PHE A 123 -3.81 12.02 23.17
N LYS A 124 -3.00 12.95 23.66
CA LYS A 124 -2.29 12.78 24.94
C LYS A 124 -3.26 12.55 26.10
N LEU A 125 -4.38 13.28 26.15
CA LEU A 125 -5.38 13.10 27.21
C LEU A 125 -6.03 11.71 27.16
N VAL A 126 -6.21 11.14 25.96
CA VAL A 126 -6.69 9.74 25.81
C VAL A 126 -5.69 8.79 26.45
N ASN A 127 -4.39 8.92 26.13
CA ASN A 127 -3.33 8.08 26.69
C ASN A 127 -3.26 8.23 28.23
N ASP A 128 -3.30 9.45 28.73
CA ASP A 128 -3.19 9.73 30.16
C ASP A 128 -4.42 9.23 30.94
N THR A 129 -5.61 9.17 30.32
CA THR A 129 -6.86 8.77 30.97
C THR A 129 -7.15 7.28 30.85
N TYR A 130 -6.89 6.67 29.68
CA TYR A 130 -7.31 5.30 29.35
C TYR A 130 -6.14 4.37 29.05
N GLY A 131 -4.91 4.88 29.11
CA GLY A 131 -3.69 4.12 28.83
C GLY A 131 -3.32 4.06 27.35
N HIS A 132 -2.09 3.65 27.07
CA HIS A 132 -1.54 3.61 25.70
C HIS A 132 -2.30 2.67 24.77
N ALA A 133 -2.86 1.56 25.28
CA ALA A 133 -3.65 0.65 24.46
C ALA A 133 -4.94 1.29 23.91
N ALA A 134 -5.55 2.21 24.66
CA ALA A 134 -6.67 3.02 24.16
C ALA A 134 -6.22 4.02 23.09
N GLY A 135 -5.05 4.63 23.28
CA GLY A 135 -4.44 5.49 22.26
C GLY A 135 -4.11 4.72 20.97
N ASP A 136 -3.57 3.52 21.08
CA ASP A 136 -3.30 2.66 19.92
C ASP A 136 -4.58 2.29 19.16
N ALA A 137 -5.69 2.04 19.89
CA ALA A 137 -7.00 1.80 19.26
C ALA A 137 -7.52 3.04 18.51
N VAL A 138 -7.31 4.25 19.06
CA VAL A 138 -7.66 5.52 18.38
C VAL A 138 -6.80 5.69 17.12
N LEU A 139 -5.50 5.48 17.20
CA LEU A 139 -4.59 5.57 16.03
C LEU A 139 -4.98 4.56 14.95
N ALA A 140 -5.26 3.32 15.32
CA ALA A 140 -5.68 2.27 14.38
C ALA A 140 -7.00 2.63 13.69
N HIS A 141 -7.99 3.12 14.45
CA HIS A 141 -9.27 3.56 13.91
C HIS A 141 -9.11 4.73 12.93
N PHE A 142 -8.29 5.73 13.29
CA PHE A 142 -7.98 6.86 12.41
C PHE A 142 -7.31 6.40 11.13
N ALA A 143 -6.28 5.56 11.22
CA ALA A 143 -5.56 5.01 10.08
C ALA A 143 -6.47 4.24 9.11
N LEU A 144 -7.32 3.36 9.63
CA LEU A 144 -8.29 2.60 8.84
C LEU A 144 -9.32 3.50 8.16
N THR A 145 -9.78 4.54 8.86
CA THR A 145 -10.70 5.53 8.29
C THR A 145 -10.04 6.30 7.15
N LEU A 146 -8.77 6.72 7.30
CA LEU A 146 -8.03 7.36 6.22
C LEU A 146 -7.94 6.43 5.00
N GLN A 147 -7.48 5.19 5.19
CA GLN A 147 -7.32 4.21 4.11
C GLN A 147 -8.63 3.90 3.37
N ALA A 148 -9.73 3.76 4.10
CA ALA A 148 -11.04 3.46 3.51
C ALA A 148 -11.59 4.61 2.63
N HIS A 149 -11.05 5.83 2.79
CA HIS A 149 -11.56 7.02 2.09
C HIS A 149 -10.55 7.65 1.13
N VAL A 150 -9.46 6.98 0.81
CA VAL A 150 -8.51 7.40 -0.23
C VAL A 150 -8.55 6.44 -1.42
N ARG A 151 -7.99 6.86 -2.55
CA ARG A 151 -7.85 6.04 -3.75
C ARG A 151 -6.51 5.32 -3.73
N ASP A 152 -6.35 4.28 -4.56
CA ASP A 152 -5.08 3.57 -4.72
C ASP A 152 -3.93 4.48 -5.19
N SER A 153 -4.26 5.58 -5.88
CA SER A 153 -3.29 6.59 -6.31
C SER A 153 -2.89 7.58 -5.23
N ASP A 154 -3.62 7.63 -4.12
CA ASP A 154 -3.33 8.51 -2.99
C ASP A 154 -2.39 7.79 -2.01
N VAL A 155 -1.63 8.55 -1.25
CA VAL A 155 -0.65 8.00 -0.31
C VAL A 155 -1.01 8.42 1.09
N VAL A 156 -1.04 7.48 2.03
CA VAL A 156 -1.30 7.74 3.46
C VAL A 156 -0.09 7.32 4.27
N GLY A 157 0.31 8.14 5.23
CA GLY A 157 1.42 7.83 6.13
C GLY A 157 1.24 8.41 7.52
N ARG A 158 1.91 7.78 8.49
CA ARG A 158 2.09 8.31 9.84
C ARG A 158 3.41 9.07 9.92
N LEU A 159 3.35 10.30 10.37
CA LEU A 159 4.48 11.24 10.35
C LEU A 159 5.09 11.47 11.74
N GLY A 160 4.31 11.22 12.78
CA GLY A 160 4.69 11.37 14.17
C GLY A 160 3.84 10.50 15.08
N GLY A 161 3.81 10.78 16.38
CA GLY A 161 3.02 10.05 17.35
C GLY A 161 1.53 10.07 17.02
N ASP A 162 0.97 11.24 16.83
CA ASP A 162 -0.44 11.54 16.52
C ASP A 162 -0.61 12.32 15.20
N GLU A 163 0.44 12.38 14.40
CA GLU A 163 0.52 13.12 13.15
C GLU A 163 0.41 12.18 11.94
N PHE A 164 -0.43 12.56 10.97
CA PHE A 164 -0.68 11.80 9.76
C PHE A 164 -0.62 12.69 8.51
N GLY A 165 -0.37 12.09 7.38
CA GLY A 165 -0.36 12.79 6.09
C GLY A 165 -1.11 12.02 5.02
N ILE A 166 -1.76 12.76 4.12
CA ILE A 166 -2.30 12.22 2.86
C ILE A 166 -1.76 13.04 1.70
N ILE A 167 -1.19 12.36 0.71
CA ILE A 167 -0.88 12.95 -0.59
C ILE A 167 -2.02 12.58 -1.52
N LEU A 168 -2.76 13.58 -1.97
CA LEU A 168 -3.86 13.42 -2.92
C LEU A 168 -3.35 13.65 -4.34
N SER A 169 -3.32 12.60 -5.13
CA SER A 169 -2.96 12.67 -6.54
C SER A 169 -4.09 13.32 -7.35
N HIS A 170 -3.72 14.13 -8.35
CA HIS A 170 -4.69 14.80 -9.24
C HIS A 170 -5.73 15.64 -8.48
N ALA A 171 -5.33 16.25 -7.37
CA ALA A 171 -6.21 17.04 -6.52
C ALA A 171 -5.65 18.44 -6.29
N ASN A 172 -6.48 19.45 -6.43
CA ASN A 172 -6.18 20.83 -6.10
C ASN A 172 -6.53 21.13 -4.62
N LYS A 173 -6.20 22.33 -4.17
CA LYS A 173 -6.44 22.80 -2.80
C LYS A 173 -7.91 22.62 -2.35
N THR A 174 -8.87 22.97 -3.21
CA THR A 174 -10.30 22.87 -2.90
C THR A 174 -10.72 21.41 -2.67
N GLN A 175 -10.22 20.51 -3.49
CA GLN A 175 -10.48 19.06 -3.36
C GLN A 175 -9.83 18.49 -2.09
N ALA A 176 -8.64 18.97 -1.71
CA ALA A 176 -7.98 18.58 -0.48
C ALA A 176 -8.79 18.99 0.77
N HIS A 177 -9.27 20.24 0.83
CA HIS A 177 -10.16 20.68 1.92
C HIS A 177 -11.47 19.90 1.97
N LYS A 178 -12.07 19.61 0.81
CA LYS A 178 -13.27 18.77 0.72
C LYS A 178 -13.05 17.36 1.28
N LYS A 179 -11.90 16.76 0.96
CA LYS A 179 -11.51 15.45 1.47
C LYS A 179 -11.36 15.49 2.99
N ALA A 180 -10.65 16.48 3.53
CA ALA A 180 -10.48 16.63 4.97
C ALA A 180 -11.82 16.82 5.71
N ALA A 181 -12.74 17.59 5.13
CA ALA A 181 -14.09 17.77 5.70
C ALA A 181 -14.89 16.46 5.75
N VAL A 182 -14.85 15.65 4.67
CA VAL A 182 -15.49 14.33 4.64
C VAL A 182 -14.90 13.40 5.70
N LEU A 183 -13.58 13.41 5.87
CA LEU A 183 -12.92 12.60 6.90
C LEU A 183 -13.33 13.01 8.30
N MET A 184 -13.47 14.32 8.55
CA MET A 184 -13.96 14.84 9.83
C MET A 184 -15.39 14.34 10.13
N GLU A 185 -16.27 14.42 9.16
CA GLU A 185 -17.66 13.92 9.29
C GLU A 185 -17.65 12.43 9.63
N ARG A 186 -16.89 11.61 8.89
CA ARG A 186 -16.82 10.16 9.11
C ARG A 186 -16.28 9.76 10.48
N LEU A 187 -15.25 10.44 10.97
CA LEU A 187 -14.70 10.19 12.30
C LEU A 187 -15.62 10.65 13.41
N THR A 188 -16.39 11.71 13.17
CA THR A 188 -17.40 12.18 14.13
C THR A 188 -18.59 11.23 14.20
N GLU A 189 -19.05 10.71 13.05
CA GLU A 189 -20.15 9.73 12.98
C GLU A 189 -19.76 8.36 13.57
N ASN A 190 -18.49 7.98 13.41
CA ASN A 190 -17.98 6.68 13.83
C ASN A 190 -16.72 6.88 14.69
N PRO A 191 -16.85 7.22 15.97
CA PRO A 191 -15.71 7.38 16.87
C PRO A 191 -15.03 6.03 17.17
N ALA A 192 -13.74 6.08 17.53
CA ALA A 192 -13.02 4.91 18.00
C ALA A 192 -13.71 4.29 19.23
N THR A 193 -13.59 2.98 19.34
CA THR A 193 -14.15 2.23 20.48
C THR A 193 -13.04 1.48 21.21
N TRP A 194 -13.00 1.59 22.53
CA TRP A 194 -12.08 0.87 23.39
C TRP A 194 -12.80 0.38 24.66
N ASP A 195 -12.71 -0.91 24.96
CA ASP A 195 -13.35 -1.54 26.13
C ASP A 195 -14.84 -1.16 26.28
N GLY A 196 -15.57 -1.19 25.16
CA GLY A 196 -16.99 -0.82 25.10
C GLY A 196 -17.29 0.67 25.26
N ARG A 197 -16.30 1.54 25.32
CA ARG A 197 -16.44 3.00 25.42
C ARG A 197 -16.13 3.65 24.09
N LEU A 198 -16.91 4.67 23.76
CA LEU A 198 -16.62 5.53 22.61
C LEU A 198 -15.55 6.54 23.03
N LEU A 199 -14.52 6.68 22.20
CA LEU A 199 -13.43 7.63 22.35
C LEU A 199 -13.52 8.66 21.20
N PRO A 200 -14.32 9.73 21.35
CA PRO A 200 -14.43 10.76 20.32
C PRO A 200 -13.13 11.58 20.30
N VAL A 201 -12.35 11.42 19.24
CA VAL A 201 -11.13 12.18 18.99
C VAL A 201 -11.31 12.93 17.68
N GLY A 202 -11.22 14.26 17.76
CA GLY A 202 -11.17 15.11 16.59
C GLY A 202 -9.76 15.21 16.03
N PHE A 203 -9.62 15.96 14.96
CA PHE A 203 -8.32 16.32 14.43
C PHE A 203 -8.31 17.75 13.88
N SER A 204 -7.15 18.36 13.93
CA SER A 204 -6.85 19.57 13.19
C SER A 204 -6.10 19.22 11.91
N TYR A 205 -6.26 19.99 10.86
CA TYR A 205 -5.57 19.71 9.60
C TYR A 205 -5.09 20.96 8.88
N GLY A 206 -4.00 20.80 8.11
CA GLY A 206 -3.56 21.76 7.11
C GLY A 206 -3.66 21.13 5.73
N ALA A 207 -4.28 21.84 4.77
CA ALA A 207 -4.42 21.35 3.40
C ALA A 207 -3.97 22.40 2.38
N PHE A 208 -3.12 22.01 1.42
CA PHE A 208 -2.67 22.88 0.37
C PHE A 208 -2.22 22.10 -0.86
N GLN A 209 -2.18 22.78 -1.99
CA GLN A 209 -1.65 22.22 -3.24
C GLN A 209 -0.13 22.29 -3.24
N LEU A 210 0.52 21.21 -3.68
CA LEU A 210 1.97 21.14 -3.83
C LEU A 210 2.45 22.08 -4.94
N GLU A 211 3.59 22.71 -4.72
CA GLU A 211 4.22 23.61 -5.67
C GLU A 211 5.45 22.97 -6.32
N ALA A 212 5.64 23.21 -7.60
CA ALA A 212 6.72 22.60 -8.38
C ALA A 212 8.14 22.96 -7.90
N ALA A 213 8.29 24.09 -7.21
CA ALA A 213 9.59 24.59 -6.75
C ALA A 213 9.91 24.28 -5.29
N GLU A 214 8.99 23.59 -4.56
CA GLU A 214 9.22 23.24 -3.16
C GLU A 214 9.89 21.88 -3.00
N ASN A 215 10.49 21.64 -1.84
CA ASN A 215 10.92 20.32 -1.41
C ASN A 215 9.96 19.75 -0.37
N ALA A 216 10.09 18.44 -0.08
CA ALA A 216 9.18 17.75 0.81
C ALA A 216 9.19 18.31 2.25
N ASP A 217 10.34 18.74 2.77
CA ASP A 217 10.44 19.32 4.12
C ASP A 217 9.74 20.68 4.18
N ALA A 218 9.88 21.52 3.16
CA ALA A 218 9.18 22.80 3.06
C ALA A 218 7.67 22.59 2.94
N ALA A 219 7.22 21.57 2.19
CA ALA A 219 5.81 21.21 2.09
C ALA A 219 5.23 20.79 3.44
N ILE A 220 5.93 19.97 4.22
CA ILE A 220 5.51 19.57 5.58
C ILE A 220 5.46 20.79 6.51
N ALA A 221 6.50 21.63 6.52
CA ALA A 221 6.52 22.82 7.37
C ALA A 221 5.35 23.79 7.06
N ARG A 222 5.01 23.95 5.78
CA ARG A 222 3.85 24.76 5.36
C ARG A 222 2.51 24.14 5.78
N ALA A 223 2.43 22.80 5.81
CA ALA A 223 1.25 22.08 6.28
C ALA A 223 1.05 22.28 7.78
N ASP A 224 2.10 22.13 8.55
CA ASP A 224 2.10 22.32 10.00
C ASP A 224 1.69 23.75 10.36
N GLU A 225 2.25 24.77 9.67
CA GLU A 225 1.86 26.17 9.87
C GLU A 225 0.38 26.41 9.54
N ALA A 226 -0.14 25.82 8.46
CA ALA A 226 -1.56 25.93 8.10
C ALA A 226 -2.47 25.29 9.13
N MET A 227 -2.12 24.11 9.63
CA MET A 227 -2.81 23.40 10.69
C MET A 227 -2.81 24.18 12.00
N TYR A 228 -1.66 24.74 12.39
CA TYR A 228 -1.53 25.54 13.60
C TYR A 228 -2.43 26.79 13.58
N ARG A 229 -2.56 27.45 12.43
CA ARG A 229 -3.49 28.57 12.24
C ARG A 229 -4.94 28.15 12.43
N GLN A 230 -5.32 26.98 11.93
CA GLN A 230 -6.66 26.41 12.12
C GLN A 230 -6.93 26.12 13.60
N LYS A 231 -5.98 25.48 14.32
CA LYS A 231 -6.09 25.22 15.76
C LYS A 231 -6.35 26.49 16.59
N ARG A 232 -5.75 27.62 16.20
CA ARG A 232 -5.90 28.90 16.89
C ARG A 232 -7.14 29.70 16.51
N GLY A 233 -7.62 29.54 15.28
CA GLY A 233 -8.81 30.25 14.76
C GLY A 233 -10.14 29.58 15.10
N GLY A 234 -10.13 28.36 15.58
CA GLY A 234 -11.32 27.59 15.98
C GLY A 234 -11.60 27.57 17.50
N ARG A 235 -10.90 28.39 18.26
CA ARG A 235 -11.14 28.61 19.71
C ARG A 235 -11.85 29.91 19.95
#